data_187622be819f4303db785095e66b2b77
#
_entry.id   187622be819f4303db785095e66b2b77
#
_cell.length_a   1.000
_cell.length_b   1.000
_cell.length_c   1.000
_cell.angle_alpha   90.00
_cell.angle_beta   90.00
_cell.angle_gamma   90.00
#
_symmetry.space_group_name_H-M   'P 1'
#
loop_
_entity.id
_entity.type
_entity.pdbx_description
1 polymer ?
#
loop_
_entity_poly.entity_id
_entity_poly.type
_entity_poly.pdbx_seq_one_letter_code
_entity_poly.pdbx_strand_id
1 'polypeptide(L)'
;DTESTAQILALLKQVRDIAGVTVVVITHEMAVVREICDSVTLLDHGAVAQTGTIAEVVSDPASPLARELVPTPAVEHVPAGADGSPGPGASGTVLLDVVFTSHPGVPTGATVLHLASSMGADVTAGTFESIGDIQVGRLALTVPSYHADSIIEQLRKNSIHAEVRDR
;
A
#
# COMPACT_ATOMS: atom_id res chain seq x y z
N ASP A 1 -3.14 -16.54 -19.01
CA ASP A 1 -1.85 -17.19 -18.78
C ASP A 1 -0.83 -16.11 -18.45
N THR A 2 -0.36 -16.09 -17.19
CA THR A 2 0.51 -15.04 -16.63
C THR A 2 1.83 -14.88 -17.40
N GLU A 3 2.37 -15.97 -17.96
CA GLU A 3 3.62 -15.94 -18.73
C GLU A 3 3.42 -15.22 -20.08
N SER A 4 2.31 -15.50 -20.75
CA SER A 4 1.97 -14.82 -22.01
C SER A 4 1.73 -13.33 -21.82
N THR A 5 1.10 -12.94 -20.72
CA THR A 5 0.88 -11.52 -20.40
C THR A 5 2.21 -10.80 -20.18
N ALA A 6 3.13 -11.37 -19.41
CA ALA A 6 4.45 -10.78 -19.15
C ALA A 6 5.26 -10.59 -20.45
N GLN A 7 5.21 -11.57 -21.37
CA GLN A 7 5.89 -11.47 -22.67
C GLN A 7 5.31 -10.34 -23.54
N ILE A 8 3.97 -10.20 -23.57
CA ILE A 8 3.29 -9.13 -24.31
C ILE A 8 3.65 -7.76 -23.72
N LEU A 9 3.66 -7.61 -22.38
CA LEU A 9 4.02 -6.36 -21.73
C LEU A 9 5.49 -5.96 -22.01
N ALA A 10 6.40 -6.93 -21.99
CA ALA A 10 7.82 -6.69 -22.35
C ALA A 10 7.95 -6.22 -23.81
N LEU A 11 7.19 -6.82 -24.73
CA LEU A 11 7.16 -6.40 -26.14
C LEU A 11 6.60 -4.99 -26.30
N LEU A 12 5.53 -4.65 -25.60
CA LEU A 12 4.95 -3.29 -25.63
C LEU A 12 5.94 -2.25 -25.13
N LYS A 13 6.70 -2.53 -24.06
CA LYS A 13 7.78 -1.65 -23.58
C LYS A 13 8.85 -1.46 -24.67
N GLN A 14 9.29 -2.53 -25.29
CA GLN A 14 10.29 -2.46 -26.37
C GLN A 14 9.80 -1.62 -27.57
N VAL A 15 8.58 -1.83 -27.99
CA VAL A 15 7.98 -1.05 -29.11
C VAL A 15 7.89 0.42 -28.74
N ARG A 16 7.42 0.74 -27.52
CA ARG A 16 7.37 2.13 -27.03
C ARG A 16 8.75 2.78 -27.08
N ASP A 17 9.74 2.10 -26.54
CA ASP A 17 11.10 2.65 -26.38
C ASP A 17 11.84 2.78 -27.72
N ILE A 18 11.66 1.83 -28.65
CA ILE A 18 12.29 1.86 -29.98
C ILE A 18 11.60 2.85 -30.91
N ALA A 19 10.26 2.85 -30.92
CA ALA A 19 9.49 3.68 -31.85
C ALA A 19 9.21 5.10 -31.33
N GLY A 20 9.47 5.38 -30.04
CA GLY A 20 9.19 6.67 -29.42
C GLY A 20 7.70 7.03 -29.40
N VAL A 21 6.82 6.02 -29.33
CA VAL A 21 5.37 6.21 -29.38
C VAL A 21 4.78 6.27 -27.97
N THR A 22 3.67 6.98 -27.84
CA THR A 22 2.83 6.91 -26.64
C THR A 22 1.89 5.72 -26.72
N VAL A 23 1.88 4.89 -25.69
CA VAL A 23 0.97 3.74 -25.58
C VAL A 23 -0.11 4.07 -24.55
N VAL A 24 -1.37 3.93 -24.96
CA VAL A 24 -2.52 4.05 -24.04
C VAL A 24 -3.11 2.67 -23.84
N VAL A 25 -3.21 2.25 -22.58
CA VAL A 25 -3.78 0.97 -22.20
C VAL A 25 -5.05 1.21 -21.38
N ILE A 26 -6.13 0.54 -21.73
CA ILE A 26 -7.37 0.54 -20.95
C ILE A 26 -7.50 -0.85 -20.32
N THR A 27 -7.44 -0.91 -19.02
CA THR A 27 -7.48 -2.17 -18.27
C THR A 27 -8.03 -1.95 -16.87
N HIS A 28 -8.51 -3.00 -16.26
CA HIS A 28 -8.81 -3.09 -14.84
C HIS A 28 -7.77 -3.95 -14.08
N GLU A 29 -6.75 -4.43 -14.78
CA GLU A 29 -5.68 -5.23 -14.18
C GLU A 29 -4.57 -4.33 -13.63
N MET A 30 -4.54 -4.09 -12.33
CA MET A 30 -3.55 -3.23 -11.69
C MET A 30 -2.12 -3.74 -11.84
N ALA A 31 -1.93 -5.05 -12.01
CA ALA A 31 -0.62 -5.63 -12.33
C ALA A 31 -0.05 -5.07 -13.65
N VAL A 32 -0.89 -4.95 -14.68
CA VAL A 32 -0.51 -4.36 -15.97
C VAL A 32 -0.14 -2.88 -15.78
N VAL A 33 -0.96 -2.14 -15.04
CA VAL A 33 -0.71 -0.71 -14.77
C VAL A 33 0.64 -0.53 -14.08
N ARG A 34 0.93 -1.30 -13.02
CA ARG A 34 2.22 -1.22 -12.31
C ARG A 34 3.41 -1.56 -13.20
N GLU A 35 3.22 -2.50 -14.11
CA GLU A 35 4.31 -3.04 -14.92
C GLU A 35 4.76 -2.11 -16.05
N ILE A 36 3.83 -1.43 -16.75
CA ILE A 36 4.17 -0.71 -17.99
C ILE A 36 3.77 0.77 -18.04
N CYS A 37 2.93 1.25 -17.10
CA CYS A 37 2.43 2.62 -17.15
C CYS A 37 3.36 3.58 -16.38
N ASP A 38 3.55 4.77 -16.93
CA ASP A 38 4.25 5.88 -16.27
C ASP A 38 3.24 6.79 -15.57
N SER A 39 2.01 6.86 -16.10
CA SER A 39 0.89 7.64 -15.56
C SER A 39 -0.41 6.86 -15.68
N VAL A 40 -1.38 7.24 -14.88
CA VAL A 40 -2.67 6.56 -14.80
C VAL A 40 -3.81 7.56 -14.67
N THR A 41 -4.95 7.21 -15.25
CA THR A 41 -6.20 7.96 -15.13
C THR A 41 -7.30 6.99 -14.72
N LEU A 42 -7.91 7.23 -13.57
CA LEU A 42 -9.09 6.51 -13.10
C LEU A 42 -10.33 7.14 -13.69
N LEU A 43 -11.13 6.32 -14.37
CA LEU A 43 -12.45 6.70 -14.85
C LEU A 43 -13.52 6.10 -13.93
N ASP A 44 -14.41 6.94 -13.47
CA ASP A 44 -15.59 6.55 -12.70
C ASP A 44 -16.85 7.13 -13.35
N HIS A 45 -17.81 6.25 -13.66
CA HIS A 45 -19.05 6.61 -14.35
C HIS A 45 -18.85 7.50 -15.62
N GLY A 46 -17.77 7.28 -16.38
CA GLY A 46 -17.45 8.03 -17.59
C GLY A 46 -16.80 9.40 -17.35
N ALA A 47 -16.52 9.77 -16.13
CA ALA A 47 -15.78 10.97 -15.75
C ALA A 47 -14.37 10.61 -15.22
N VAL A 48 -13.42 11.54 -15.38
CA VAL A 48 -12.11 11.40 -14.77
C VAL A 48 -12.24 11.66 -13.27
N ALA A 49 -12.02 10.60 -12.47
CA ALA A 49 -12.05 10.68 -11.02
C ALA A 49 -10.67 11.07 -10.45
N GLN A 50 -9.59 10.56 -11.06
CA GLN A 50 -8.23 10.86 -10.65
C GLN A 50 -7.28 10.68 -11.82
N THR A 51 -6.20 11.49 -11.88
CA THR A 51 -5.11 11.32 -12.83
C THR A 51 -3.79 11.75 -12.19
N GLY A 52 -2.69 11.13 -12.60
CA GLY A 52 -1.35 11.47 -12.13
C GLY A 52 -0.30 10.46 -12.60
N THR A 53 0.95 10.73 -12.31
CA THR A 53 2.01 9.72 -12.43
C THR A 53 1.78 8.62 -11.40
N ILE A 54 2.26 7.42 -11.69
CA ILE A 54 2.16 6.30 -10.74
C ILE A 54 2.79 6.69 -9.39
N ALA A 55 3.94 7.37 -9.42
CA ALA A 55 4.64 7.84 -8.23
C ALA A 55 3.79 8.80 -7.37
N GLU A 56 3.13 9.77 -8.00
CA GLU A 56 2.23 10.71 -7.30
C GLU A 56 1.04 9.99 -6.69
N VAL A 57 0.41 9.09 -7.44
CA VAL A 57 -0.76 8.35 -6.99
C VAL A 57 -0.44 7.46 -5.80
N VAL A 58 0.65 6.68 -5.85
CA VAL A 58 1.00 5.76 -4.75
C VAL A 58 1.54 6.48 -3.52
N SER A 59 1.98 7.73 -3.67
CA SER A 59 2.41 8.58 -2.55
C SER A 59 1.24 9.21 -1.79
N ASP A 60 0.03 9.17 -2.35
CA ASP A 60 -1.20 9.61 -1.68
C ASP A 60 -1.99 8.41 -1.14
N PRO A 61 -1.85 8.08 0.16
CA PRO A 61 -2.51 6.92 0.76
C PRO A 61 -4.03 7.02 0.77
N ALA A 62 -4.58 8.23 0.71
CA ALA A 62 -6.03 8.48 0.69
C ALA A 62 -6.63 8.20 -0.69
N SER A 63 -5.80 8.15 -1.73
CA SER A 63 -6.21 7.91 -3.10
C SER A 63 -6.89 6.54 -3.26
N PRO A 64 -8.12 6.47 -3.80
CA PRO A 64 -8.76 5.20 -4.16
C PRO A 64 -7.89 4.37 -5.09
N LEU A 65 -7.25 5.02 -6.06
CA LEU A 65 -6.39 4.37 -7.03
C LEU A 65 -5.09 3.81 -6.42
N ALA A 66 -4.54 4.49 -5.40
CA ALA A 66 -3.39 3.94 -4.66
C ALA A 66 -3.76 2.64 -3.92
N ARG A 67 -4.99 2.54 -3.42
CA ARG A 67 -5.50 1.32 -2.76
C ARG A 67 -5.68 0.16 -3.73
N GLU A 68 -6.04 0.44 -4.98
CA GLU A 68 -6.12 -0.57 -6.03
C GLU A 68 -4.73 -0.97 -6.55
N LEU A 69 -3.82 -0.01 -6.72
CA LEU A 69 -2.45 -0.27 -7.16
C LEU A 69 -1.66 -1.07 -6.13
N VAL A 70 -1.84 -0.78 -4.85
CA VAL A 70 -1.17 -1.49 -3.75
C VAL A 70 -2.24 -1.96 -2.77
N PRO A 71 -2.76 -3.17 -2.94
CA PRO A 71 -3.88 -3.66 -2.15
C PRO A 71 -3.52 -3.75 -0.66
N THR A 72 -4.50 -3.46 0.16
CA THR A 72 -4.41 -3.64 1.61
C THR A 72 -4.18 -5.12 1.92
N PRO A 73 -3.18 -5.46 2.74
CA PRO A 73 -2.92 -6.86 3.07
C PRO A 73 -4.12 -7.49 3.78
N ALA A 74 -4.50 -8.69 3.31
CA ALA A 74 -5.56 -9.47 3.94
C ALA A 74 -5.08 -9.94 5.33
N VAL A 75 -5.90 -9.70 6.34
CA VAL A 75 -5.67 -10.22 7.70
C VAL A 75 -6.73 -11.28 7.97
N GLU A 76 -6.33 -12.54 7.91
CA GLU A 76 -7.26 -13.67 8.03
C GLU A 76 -7.85 -13.86 9.42
N HIS A 77 -7.27 -13.32 10.46
CA HIS A 77 -7.86 -13.27 11.81
C HIS A 77 -7.04 -12.35 12.71
N VAL A 78 -7.65 -11.32 13.25
CA VAL A 78 -7.17 -10.74 14.50
C VAL A 78 -7.62 -11.72 15.58
N PRO A 79 -6.75 -12.46 16.27
CA PRO A 79 -7.20 -13.30 17.37
C PRO A 79 -7.86 -12.39 18.40
N ALA A 80 -9.19 -12.37 18.43
CA ALA A 80 -9.91 -11.96 19.61
C ALA A 80 -9.35 -12.83 20.75
N GLY A 81 -8.90 -12.19 21.82
CA GLY A 81 -8.40 -12.92 22.98
C GLY A 81 -9.33 -14.08 23.28
N ALA A 82 -8.76 -15.23 23.58
CA ALA A 82 -9.38 -16.56 23.54
C ALA A 82 -10.64 -16.75 24.42
N ASP A 83 -11.11 -15.72 25.08
CA ASP A 83 -12.32 -15.72 25.93
C ASP A 83 -13.06 -14.40 25.75
N GLY A 84 -14.20 -14.48 25.11
CA GLY A 84 -15.15 -13.38 24.87
C GLY A 84 -15.72 -12.71 26.14
N SER A 85 -14.95 -12.52 27.19
CA SER A 85 -15.34 -11.80 28.39
C SER A 85 -14.53 -10.52 28.55
N PRO A 86 -15.18 -9.33 28.60
CA PRO A 86 -14.51 -8.09 28.98
C PRO A 86 -14.24 -8.12 30.49
N GLY A 87 -13.06 -8.61 30.86
CA GLY A 87 -12.54 -8.41 32.20
C GLY A 87 -12.15 -6.93 32.40
N PRO A 88 -12.22 -6.38 33.63
CA PRO A 88 -11.76 -5.04 33.91
C PRO A 88 -10.23 -4.98 33.75
N GLY A 89 -9.75 -4.52 32.57
CA GLY A 89 -8.34 -4.47 32.18
C GLY A 89 -8.03 -5.10 30.83
N ALA A 90 -9.01 -5.63 30.09
CA ALA A 90 -8.80 -6.15 28.75
C ALA A 90 -8.50 -4.99 27.80
N SER A 91 -7.23 -4.73 27.61
CA SER A 91 -6.72 -3.84 26.56
C SER A 91 -7.11 -4.45 25.21
N GLY A 92 -8.20 -3.96 24.62
CA GLY A 92 -8.56 -4.32 23.27
C GLY A 92 -7.36 -4.01 22.33
N THR A 93 -7.18 -4.81 21.32
CA THR A 93 -6.25 -4.50 20.23
C THR A 93 -7.00 -3.89 19.06
N VAL A 94 -6.36 -2.98 18.34
CA VAL A 94 -6.86 -2.41 17.09
C VAL A 94 -5.86 -2.69 15.97
N LEU A 95 -6.39 -2.75 14.77
CA LEU A 95 -5.58 -2.93 13.58
C LEU A 95 -5.34 -1.56 12.95
N LEU A 96 -4.07 -1.22 12.73
CA LEU A 96 -3.67 -0.03 11.99
C LEU A 96 -3.30 -0.42 10.57
N ASP A 97 -3.72 0.39 9.63
CA ASP A 97 -3.26 0.36 8.24
C ASP A 97 -2.14 1.40 8.10
N VAL A 98 -0.97 0.95 7.66
CA VAL A 98 0.22 1.79 7.52
C VAL A 98 0.70 1.73 6.08
N VAL A 99 0.88 2.90 5.46
CA VAL A 99 1.35 3.02 4.09
C VAL A 99 2.60 3.89 4.06
N PHE A 100 3.59 3.44 3.33
CA PHE A 100 4.83 4.19 3.14
C PHE A 100 5.42 3.94 1.76
N THR A 101 6.19 4.92 1.29
CA THR A 101 7.02 4.82 0.09
C THR A 101 8.49 4.83 0.47
N SER A 102 9.29 4.02 -0.19
CA SER A 102 10.74 3.96 -0.04
C SER A 102 11.40 4.23 -1.38
N HIS A 103 12.41 5.10 -1.36
CA HIS A 103 13.21 5.44 -2.54
C HIS A 103 14.62 4.86 -2.38
N PRO A 104 15.39 4.70 -3.48
CA PRO A 104 16.78 4.29 -3.40
C PRO A 104 17.59 5.18 -2.43
N GLY A 105 18.28 4.55 -1.48
CA GLY A 105 19.06 5.22 -0.45
C GLY A 105 18.27 5.70 0.79
N VAL A 106 16.95 5.58 0.82
CA VAL A 106 16.10 5.92 1.97
C VAL A 106 15.30 4.69 2.40
N PRO A 107 15.82 3.86 3.32
CA PRO A 107 15.17 2.60 3.72
C PRO A 107 13.97 2.84 4.64
N THR A 108 12.90 3.45 4.12
CA THR A 108 11.68 3.77 4.89
C THR A 108 11.04 2.54 5.50
N GLY A 109 11.02 1.41 4.79
CA GLY A 109 10.48 0.15 5.30
C GLY A 109 11.16 -0.32 6.58
N ALA A 110 12.51 -0.26 6.65
CA ALA A 110 13.25 -0.61 7.85
C ALA A 110 12.92 0.34 9.01
N THR A 111 12.77 1.63 8.73
CA THR A 111 12.38 2.64 9.73
C THR A 111 10.98 2.34 10.28
N VAL A 112 10.01 2.01 9.42
CA VAL A 112 8.65 1.65 9.83
C VAL A 112 8.65 0.43 10.74
N LEU A 113 9.36 -0.64 10.35
CA LEU A 113 9.45 -1.86 11.16
C LEU A 113 10.14 -1.62 12.50
N HIS A 114 11.20 -0.81 12.52
CA HIS A 114 11.88 -0.44 13.75
C HIS A 114 10.98 0.38 14.70
N LEU A 115 10.28 1.38 14.16
CA LEU A 115 9.33 2.18 14.93
C LEU A 115 8.19 1.30 15.48
N ALA A 116 7.57 0.50 14.64
CA ALA A 116 6.49 -0.42 15.04
C ALA A 116 6.95 -1.32 16.20
N SER A 117 8.09 -2.00 16.03
CA SER A 117 8.64 -2.89 17.05
C SER A 117 8.97 -2.17 18.36
N SER A 118 9.55 -0.97 18.30
CA SER A 118 9.92 -0.18 19.49
C SER A 118 8.72 0.30 20.30
N MET A 119 7.55 0.40 19.65
CA MET A 119 6.29 0.83 20.27
C MET A 119 5.38 -0.34 20.68
N GLY A 120 5.87 -1.58 20.56
CA GLY A 120 5.10 -2.77 20.90
C GLY A 120 3.97 -3.09 19.91
N ALA A 121 4.07 -2.61 18.67
CA ALA A 121 3.18 -3.01 17.59
C ALA A 121 3.67 -4.33 16.99
N ASP A 122 2.74 -5.22 16.66
CA ASP A 122 3.01 -6.46 15.93
C ASP A 122 2.63 -6.33 14.46
N VAL A 123 3.50 -6.82 13.58
CA VAL A 123 3.24 -6.82 12.13
C VAL A 123 2.41 -8.05 11.79
N THR A 124 1.14 -7.87 11.56
CA THR A 124 0.18 -8.94 11.30
C THR A 124 0.17 -9.38 9.84
N ALA A 125 0.32 -8.43 8.92
CA ALA A 125 0.40 -8.70 7.49
C ALA A 125 1.11 -7.56 6.76
N GLY A 126 1.61 -7.82 5.54
CA GLY A 126 2.25 -6.80 4.73
C GLY A 126 2.25 -7.13 3.24
N THR A 127 2.16 -6.09 2.43
CA THR A 127 2.31 -6.15 0.97
C THR A 127 3.37 -5.13 0.57
N PHE A 128 4.27 -5.55 -0.31
CA PHE A 128 5.32 -4.69 -0.88
C PHE A 128 5.23 -4.79 -2.39
N GLU A 129 5.17 -3.64 -3.05
CA GLU A 129 5.14 -3.54 -4.50
C GLU A 129 6.27 -2.62 -4.95
N SER A 130 6.98 -3.02 -6.00
CA SER A 130 7.99 -2.19 -6.66
C SER A 130 7.40 -1.61 -7.93
N ILE A 131 7.38 -0.28 -8.01
CA ILE A 131 6.79 0.46 -9.12
C ILE A 131 7.85 1.44 -9.62
N GLY A 132 8.51 1.09 -10.73
CA GLY A 132 9.70 1.80 -11.18
C GLY A 132 10.79 1.77 -10.11
N ASP A 133 11.31 2.93 -9.72
CA ASP A 133 12.35 3.07 -8.69
C ASP A 133 11.77 3.22 -7.27
N ILE A 134 10.45 3.19 -7.12
CA ILE A 134 9.76 3.36 -5.84
C ILE A 134 9.31 2.00 -5.33
N GLN A 135 9.55 1.73 -4.06
CA GLN A 135 8.92 0.62 -3.35
C GLN A 135 7.81 1.18 -2.46
N VAL A 136 6.61 0.65 -2.61
CA VAL A 136 5.46 0.97 -1.76
C VAL A 136 5.20 -0.20 -0.83
N GLY A 137 5.11 0.08 0.46
CA GLY A 137 4.75 -0.90 1.47
C GLY A 137 3.40 -0.57 2.11
N ARG A 138 2.57 -1.60 2.30
CA ARG A 138 1.39 -1.56 3.16
C ARG A 138 1.51 -2.60 4.23
N LEU A 139 1.35 -2.18 5.48
CA LEU A 139 1.40 -3.05 6.65
C LEU A 139 0.10 -2.96 7.44
N ALA A 140 -0.33 -4.11 7.93
CA ALA A 140 -1.33 -4.20 8.97
C ALA A 140 -0.61 -4.41 10.30
N LEU A 141 -0.74 -3.47 11.21
CA LEU A 141 -0.14 -3.55 12.55
C LEU A 141 -1.22 -3.79 13.59
N THR A 142 -1.03 -4.80 14.42
CA THR A 142 -1.85 -5.01 15.61
C THR A 142 -1.21 -4.27 16.78
N VAL A 143 -1.97 -3.36 17.39
CA VAL A 143 -1.50 -2.52 18.50
C VAL A 143 -2.49 -2.53 19.65
N PRO A 144 -2.04 -2.33 20.90
CA PRO A 144 -2.95 -2.08 22.00
C PRO A 144 -3.77 -0.81 21.77
N SER A 145 -5.08 -0.87 21.98
CA SER A 145 -6.00 0.25 21.70
C SER A 145 -5.61 1.54 22.42
N TYR A 146 -5.08 1.43 23.64
CA TYR A 146 -4.65 2.60 24.42
C TYR A 146 -3.36 3.26 23.91
N HIS A 147 -2.62 2.62 23.00
CA HIS A 147 -1.41 3.16 22.38
C HIS A 147 -1.62 3.58 20.91
N ALA A 148 -2.77 3.29 20.31
CA ALA A 148 -3.02 3.48 18.88
C ALA A 148 -2.77 4.93 18.42
N ASP A 149 -3.33 5.91 19.12
CA ASP A 149 -3.18 7.33 18.76
C ASP A 149 -1.73 7.79 18.86
N SER A 150 -1.00 7.35 19.87
CA SER A 150 0.41 7.67 20.06
C SER A 150 1.28 7.08 18.94
N ILE A 151 0.98 5.85 18.53
CA ILE A 151 1.69 5.16 17.44
C ILE A 151 1.42 5.87 16.11
N ILE A 152 0.16 6.20 15.83
CA ILE A 152 -0.23 6.93 14.62
C ILE A 152 0.49 8.29 14.56
N GLU A 153 0.54 9.03 15.67
CA GLU A 153 1.23 10.32 15.72
C GLU A 153 2.73 10.18 15.47
N GLN A 154 3.38 9.18 16.05
CA GLN A 154 4.80 8.89 15.85
C GLN A 154 5.11 8.52 14.38
N LEU A 155 4.27 7.69 13.75
CA LEU A 155 4.42 7.31 12.36
C LEU A 155 4.25 8.55 11.45
N ARG A 156 3.24 9.38 11.71
CA ARG A 156 3.00 10.62 10.94
C ARG A 156 4.15 11.63 11.06
N LYS A 157 4.80 11.74 12.23
CA LYS A 157 6.00 12.58 12.40
C LYS A 157 7.17 12.14 11.51
N ASN A 158 7.20 10.87 11.12
CA ASN A 158 8.18 10.31 10.19
C ASN A 158 7.67 10.25 8.74
N SER A 159 6.62 11.01 8.40
CA SER A 159 5.99 11.04 7.06
C SER A 159 5.44 9.68 6.61
N ILE A 160 5.06 8.84 7.58
CA ILE A 160 4.44 7.54 7.34
C ILE A 160 2.95 7.70 7.60
N HIS A 161 2.12 7.33 6.62
CA HIS A 161 0.67 7.36 6.80
C HIS A 161 0.22 6.18 7.64
N ALA A 162 -0.60 6.47 8.66
CA ALA A 162 -1.19 5.46 9.51
C ALA A 162 -2.62 5.86 9.90
N GLU A 163 -3.52 4.91 9.85
CA GLU A 163 -4.92 5.07 10.25
C GLU A 163 -5.45 3.80 10.90
N VAL A 164 -6.48 3.94 11.72
CA VAL A 164 -7.18 2.76 12.26
C VAL A 164 -7.98 2.13 11.13
N ARG A 165 -7.83 0.82 10.93
CA ARG A 165 -8.62 0.09 9.95
C ARG A 165 -10.04 -0.09 10.47
N ASP A 166 -11.00 0.48 9.79
CA ASP A 166 -12.42 0.20 10.02
C ASP A 166 -12.73 -1.27 9.69
N ARG A 167 -13.63 -1.87 10.49
CA ARG A 167 -14.04 -3.28 10.34
C ARG A 167 -14.97 -3.47 9.16
#